data_59eb36a1f6b2573d98086da325ac57a0
#
_entry.id   59eb36a1f6b2573d98086da325ac57a0
#
_cell.length_a   1.000
_cell.length_b   1.000
_cell.length_c   1.000
_cell.angle_alpha   90.00
_cell.angle_beta   90.00
_cell.angle_gamma   90.00
#
_symmetry.space_group_name_H-M   'P 1'
#
loop_
_entity.id
_entity.type
_entity.pdbx_description
1 polymer ?
#
loop_
_entity_poly.entity_id
_entity_poly.type
_entity_poly.pdbx_seq_one_letter_code
_entity_poly.pdbx_strand_id
1 'polypeptide(L)'
;GRIRMTDGRVIRVGYAGRNGHAYRSVGQEMVARGLRTPDQVSAQDIRAYVKGSPSAGNALLNVNPSYVFFRKIGDLPADKGPIGAMGKSITTLRSVAIDPNYTPLGAPVWIEKDGDNPIRSLMVAQDTGGAIKGPQRADIFYGTGPMAGDAAGTIKDGGRMILLLPIDRAYAMASEG
;
A
#
# COMPACT_ATOMS: atom_id res chain seq x y z
N GLY A 1 -5.83 -4.56 9.28
CA GLY A 1 -6.10 -5.88 8.72
C GLY A 1 -7.12 -6.67 9.52
N ARG A 2 -7.48 -7.85 9.01
CA ARG A 2 -8.34 -8.82 9.69
C ARG A 2 -7.62 -10.15 9.75
N ILE A 3 -7.58 -10.77 10.94
CA ILE A 3 -7.00 -12.10 11.13
C ILE A 3 -8.13 -13.03 11.57
N ARG A 4 -8.34 -14.10 10.81
CA ARG A 4 -9.22 -15.19 11.21
C ARG A 4 -8.43 -16.16 12.07
N MET A 5 -8.89 -16.35 13.28
CA MET A 5 -8.32 -17.29 14.25
C MET A 5 -8.78 -18.73 13.95
N THR A 6 -8.08 -19.71 14.51
CA THR A 6 -8.42 -21.13 14.35
C THR A 6 -9.77 -21.50 14.96
N ASP A 7 -10.23 -20.74 15.96
CA ASP A 7 -11.56 -20.86 16.59
C ASP A 7 -12.68 -20.16 15.81
N GLY A 8 -12.38 -19.62 14.61
CA GLY A 8 -13.33 -18.93 13.74
C GLY A 8 -13.54 -17.44 14.06
N ARG A 9 -13.06 -16.95 15.21
CA ARG A 9 -13.16 -15.51 15.54
C ARG A 9 -12.33 -14.68 14.55
N VAL A 10 -12.81 -13.48 14.26
CA VAL A 10 -12.09 -12.48 13.47
C VAL A 10 -11.66 -11.34 14.37
N ILE A 11 -10.34 -11.10 14.43
CA ILE A 11 -9.78 -9.93 15.12
C ILE A 11 -9.35 -8.87 14.14
N ARG A 12 -9.50 -7.60 14.53
CA ARG A 12 -8.98 -6.46 13.77
C ARG A 12 -7.59 -6.11 14.29
N VAL A 13 -6.66 -5.90 13.37
CA VAL A 13 -5.30 -5.50 13.71
C VAL A 13 -4.90 -4.27 12.91
N GLY A 14 -4.13 -3.42 13.53
CA GLY A 14 -3.52 -2.24 12.92
C GLY A 14 -2.01 -2.24 13.15
N TYR A 15 -1.33 -1.38 12.42
CA TYR A 15 0.11 -1.18 12.57
C TYR A 15 0.45 -0.76 14.00
N ALA A 16 1.50 -1.36 14.56
CA ALA A 16 2.03 -1.01 15.88
C ALA A 16 3.46 -0.46 15.79
N GLY A 17 4.26 -0.97 14.88
CA GLY A 17 5.64 -0.55 14.71
C GLY A 17 6.39 -1.44 13.72
N ARG A 18 7.66 -1.15 13.50
CA ARG A 18 8.58 -1.98 12.73
C ARG A 18 9.91 -2.12 13.47
N ASN A 19 10.70 -3.11 13.09
CA ASN A 19 12.01 -3.38 13.71
C ASN A 19 13.14 -2.45 13.25
N GLY A 20 12.87 -1.45 12.41
CA GLY A 20 13.86 -0.46 11.96
C GLY A 20 14.76 -0.87 10.81
N HIS A 21 14.77 -2.13 10.40
CA HIS A 21 15.55 -2.56 9.24
C HIS A 21 15.01 -2.00 7.92
N ALA A 22 15.92 -1.79 6.97
CA ALA A 22 15.56 -1.35 5.61
C ALA A 22 14.73 -2.45 4.90
N TYR A 23 13.72 -2.02 4.17
CA TYR A 23 12.90 -2.91 3.36
C TYR A 23 13.69 -3.44 2.16
N ARG A 24 13.60 -4.76 1.93
CA ARG A 24 14.09 -5.41 0.71
C ARG A 24 12.90 -6.04 -0.03
N SER A 25 12.79 -5.75 -1.32
CA SER A 25 11.69 -6.27 -2.14
C SER A 25 11.87 -7.76 -2.41
N VAL A 26 10.94 -8.56 -1.94
CA VAL A 26 10.88 -10.01 -2.23
C VAL A 26 10.66 -10.25 -3.72
N GLY A 27 9.89 -9.38 -4.40
CA GLY A 27 9.67 -9.48 -5.84
C GLY A 27 10.95 -9.23 -6.64
N GLN A 28 11.73 -8.21 -6.29
CA GLN A 28 13.03 -7.97 -6.92
C GLN A 28 14.00 -9.15 -6.68
N GLU A 29 13.97 -9.75 -5.52
CA GLU A 29 14.78 -10.94 -5.23
C GLU A 29 14.36 -12.13 -6.10
N MET A 30 13.05 -12.34 -6.35
CA MET A 30 12.58 -13.37 -7.27
C MET A 30 13.15 -13.17 -8.68
N VAL A 31 13.18 -11.93 -9.16
CA VAL A 31 13.77 -11.57 -10.45
C VAL A 31 15.28 -11.83 -10.44
N ALA A 32 15.99 -11.39 -9.42
CA ALA A 32 17.42 -11.58 -9.28
C ALA A 32 17.84 -13.05 -9.25
N ARG A 33 16.98 -13.92 -8.69
CA ARG A 33 17.19 -15.38 -8.71
C ARG A 33 16.72 -16.07 -10.01
N GLY A 34 16.21 -15.34 -10.98
CA GLY A 34 15.68 -15.89 -12.22
C GLY A 34 14.40 -16.72 -12.06
N LEU A 35 13.69 -16.56 -10.96
CA LEU A 35 12.44 -17.29 -10.69
C LEU A 35 11.24 -16.73 -11.45
N ARG A 36 11.29 -15.45 -11.81
CA ARG A 36 10.30 -14.72 -12.61
C ARG A 36 10.98 -13.59 -13.38
N THR A 37 10.35 -13.13 -14.44
CA THR A 37 10.70 -11.89 -15.11
C THR A 37 10.01 -10.69 -14.43
N PRO A 38 10.48 -9.44 -14.61
CA PRO A 38 9.90 -8.26 -13.93
C PRO A 38 8.41 -8.04 -14.23
N ASP A 39 7.96 -8.40 -15.42
CA ASP A 39 6.57 -8.33 -15.87
C ASP A 39 5.68 -9.42 -15.25
N GLN A 40 6.27 -10.55 -14.87
CA GLN A 40 5.58 -11.70 -14.29
C GLN A 40 5.48 -11.67 -12.75
N VAL A 41 6.15 -10.73 -12.08
CA VAL A 41 6.11 -10.65 -10.61
C VAL A 41 4.89 -9.88 -10.14
N SER A 42 4.02 -10.57 -9.43
CA SER A 42 2.88 -10.03 -8.71
C SER A 42 2.82 -10.55 -7.27
N ALA A 43 1.94 -9.99 -6.45
CA ALA A 43 1.69 -10.51 -5.11
C ALA A 43 1.14 -11.95 -5.14
N GLN A 44 0.39 -12.29 -6.18
CA GLN A 44 -0.16 -13.62 -6.42
C GLN A 44 0.96 -14.62 -6.73
N ASP A 45 1.94 -14.25 -7.57
CA ASP A 45 3.09 -15.10 -7.92
C ASP A 45 3.96 -15.39 -6.71
N ILE A 46 4.24 -14.39 -5.87
CA ILE A 46 4.96 -14.59 -4.61
C ILE A 46 4.22 -15.59 -3.72
N ARG A 47 2.90 -15.43 -3.56
CA ARG A 47 2.08 -16.34 -2.76
C ARG A 47 2.07 -17.77 -3.31
N ALA A 48 1.94 -17.91 -4.63
CA ALA A 48 1.94 -19.20 -5.29
C ALA A 48 3.28 -19.93 -5.10
N TYR A 49 4.39 -19.22 -5.27
CA TYR A 49 5.73 -19.75 -5.06
C TYR A 49 5.95 -20.24 -3.63
N VAL A 50 5.58 -19.41 -2.64
CA VAL A 50 5.71 -19.75 -1.21
C VAL A 50 4.86 -20.96 -0.85
N LYS A 51 3.64 -21.08 -1.39
CA LYS A 51 2.76 -22.22 -1.15
C LYS A 51 3.28 -23.51 -1.82
N GLY A 52 3.81 -23.40 -3.04
CA GLY A 52 4.29 -24.54 -3.82
C GLY A 52 5.62 -25.12 -3.30
N SER A 53 6.43 -24.30 -2.64
CA SER A 53 7.75 -24.69 -2.13
C SER A 53 8.02 -24.05 -0.77
N PRO A 54 7.47 -24.58 0.33
CA PRO A 54 7.53 -23.93 1.64
C PRO A 54 8.95 -23.60 2.13
N SER A 55 9.91 -24.49 1.96
CA SER A 55 11.30 -24.24 2.37
C SER A 55 11.95 -23.13 1.54
N ALA A 56 11.88 -23.22 0.22
CA ALA A 56 12.41 -22.19 -0.69
C ALA A 56 11.64 -20.86 -0.55
N GLY A 57 10.33 -20.95 -0.33
CA GLY A 57 9.47 -19.79 -0.08
C GLY A 57 9.87 -19.05 1.20
N ASN A 58 10.11 -19.76 2.29
CA ASN A 58 10.59 -19.16 3.54
C ASN A 58 11.97 -18.52 3.34
N ALA A 59 12.89 -19.20 2.65
CA ALA A 59 14.20 -18.64 2.32
C ALA A 59 14.10 -17.38 1.45
N LEU A 60 13.11 -17.30 0.56
CA LEU A 60 12.82 -16.13 -0.24
C LEU A 60 12.24 -14.98 0.63
N LEU A 61 11.27 -15.25 1.49
CA LEU A 61 10.66 -14.23 2.35
C LEU A 61 11.67 -13.64 3.35
N ASN A 62 12.58 -14.47 3.86
CA ASN A 62 13.57 -14.08 4.86
C ASN A 62 14.67 -13.14 4.32
N VAL A 63 14.74 -12.87 3.00
CA VAL A 63 15.67 -11.85 2.48
C VAL A 63 15.28 -10.44 2.88
N ASN A 64 14.00 -10.24 3.23
CA ASN A 64 13.52 -8.97 3.73
C ASN A 64 13.67 -8.93 5.26
N PRO A 65 14.66 -8.19 5.81
CA PRO A 65 14.85 -8.09 7.25
C PRO A 65 13.83 -7.15 7.92
N SER A 66 13.08 -6.38 7.14
CA SER A 66 12.08 -5.45 7.66
C SER A 66 10.86 -6.23 8.16
N TYR A 67 10.56 -6.08 9.44
CA TYR A 67 9.46 -6.75 10.11
C TYR A 67 8.48 -5.75 10.69
N VAL A 68 7.19 -5.99 10.50
CA VAL A 68 6.10 -5.13 10.98
C VAL A 68 5.35 -5.82 12.10
N PHE A 69 5.16 -5.08 13.20
CA PHE A 69 4.36 -5.52 14.34
C PHE A 69 2.95 -4.96 14.25
N PHE A 70 1.98 -5.74 14.72
CA PHE A 70 0.58 -5.37 14.73
C PHE A 70 0.07 -5.28 16.16
N ARG A 71 -0.89 -4.39 16.39
CA ARG A 71 -1.68 -4.32 17.63
C ARG A 71 -3.13 -4.68 17.32
N LYS A 72 -3.81 -5.28 18.29
CA LYS A 72 -5.24 -5.49 18.21
C LYS A 72 -5.96 -4.14 18.26
N ILE A 73 -6.90 -3.93 17.34
CA ILE A 73 -7.79 -2.78 17.33
C ILE A 73 -9.13 -3.26 17.92
N GLY A 74 -9.60 -2.57 18.99
CA GLY A 74 -10.98 -2.74 19.48
C GLY A 74 -11.99 -2.04 18.55
N ASP A 75 -13.21 -2.06 18.87
CA ASP A 75 -14.40 -1.29 18.43
C ASP A 75 -14.42 -0.56 17.08
N LEU A 76 -13.66 -1.04 16.09
CA LEU A 76 -13.78 -0.55 14.73
C LEU A 76 -14.93 -1.27 14.03
N PRO A 77 -16.00 -0.56 13.60
CA PRO A 77 -17.13 -1.17 12.91
C PRO A 77 -16.72 -2.04 11.73
N ALA A 78 -17.47 -3.11 11.46
CA ALA A 78 -17.12 -4.09 10.44
C ALA A 78 -17.11 -3.51 9.01
N ASP A 79 -17.91 -2.48 8.75
CA ASP A 79 -18.02 -1.74 7.51
C ASP A 79 -16.86 -0.75 7.28
N LYS A 80 -16.11 -0.41 8.32
CA LYS A 80 -14.98 0.52 8.20
C LYS A 80 -13.72 -0.18 7.70
N GLY A 81 -12.95 0.53 6.89
CA GLY A 81 -11.65 0.09 6.40
C GLY A 81 -10.58 0.04 7.50
N PRO A 82 -9.36 -0.39 7.17
CA PRO A 82 -8.24 -0.31 8.10
C PRO A 82 -7.95 1.13 8.52
N ILE A 83 -7.25 1.30 9.63
CA ILE A 83 -6.78 2.61 10.09
C ILE A 83 -5.49 2.94 9.35
N GLY A 84 -5.47 4.08 8.66
CA GLY A 84 -4.29 4.62 8.00
C GLY A 84 -3.39 5.44 8.94
N ALA A 85 -2.31 5.99 8.41
CA ALA A 85 -1.32 6.75 9.17
C ALA A 85 -1.88 8.00 9.86
N MET A 86 -2.98 8.56 9.35
CA MET A 86 -3.71 9.66 10.00
C MET A 86 -4.54 9.24 11.22
N GLY A 87 -4.54 7.97 11.61
CA GLY A 87 -5.41 7.47 12.68
C GLY A 87 -6.90 7.40 12.30
N LYS A 88 -7.22 7.55 11.02
CA LYS A 88 -8.58 7.49 10.46
C LYS A 88 -8.75 6.26 9.60
N SER A 89 -9.98 5.75 9.53
CA SER A 89 -10.33 4.66 8.63
C SER A 89 -10.20 5.10 7.16
N ILE A 90 -9.46 4.33 6.38
CA ILE A 90 -9.32 4.58 4.95
C ILE A 90 -10.52 4.03 4.17
N THR A 91 -10.85 4.68 3.06
CA THR A 91 -12.04 4.41 2.25
C THR A 91 -11.64 3.92 0.87
N THR A 92 -12.31 2.85 0.41
CA THR A 92 -12.08 2.25 -0.90
C THR A 92 -12.21 3.30 -2.01
N LEU A 93 -11.19 3.37 -2.89
CA LEU A 93 -11.09 4.29 -4.03
C LEU A 93 -11.27 5.78 -3.66
N ARG A 94 -10.99 6.12 -2.39
CA ARG A 94 -11.02 7.50 -1.88
C ARG A 94 -9.83 7.84 -1.02
N SER A 95 -9.04 6.84 -0.61
CA SER A 95 -7.83 7.04 0.18
C SER A 95 -6.62 6.50 -0.55
N VAL A 96 -5.52 7.25 -0.45
CA VAL A 96 -4.21 6.86 -1.00
C VAL A 96 -3.15 6.89 0.10
N ALA A 97 -2.18 6.00 -0.04
CA ALA A 97 -0.93 6.06 0.69
C ALA A 97 0.13 6.76 -0.17
N ILE A 98 0.90 7.65 0.44
CA ILE A 98 1.84 8.56 -0.22
C ILE A 98 3.19 8.61 0.51
N ASP A 99 4.18 9.26 -0.10
CA ASP A 99 5.38 9.68 0.61
C ASP A 99 5.16 11.06 1.26
N PRO A 100 5.18 11.15 2.60
CA PRO A 100 4.91 12.40 3.31
C PRO A 100 6.01 13.46 3.13
N ASN A 101 7.16 13.11 2.53
CA ASN A 101 8.18 14.08 2.15
C ASN A 101 7.76 14.95 0.95
N TYR A 102 6.81 14.48 0.15
CA TYR A 102 6.35 15.17 -1.07
C TYR A 102 4.87 15.57 -1.00
N THR A 103 4.07 14.81 -0.29
CA THR A 103 2.62 15.05 -0.20
C THR A 103 2.20 15.04 1.27
N PRO A 104 1.64 16.13 1.79
CA PRO A 104 1.18 16.19 3.18
C PRO A 104 0.06 15.18 3.45
N LEU A 105 0.10 14.53 4.61
CA LEU A 105 -1.05 13.74 5.09
C LEU A 105 -2.26 14.66 5.28
N GLY A 106 -3.42 14.17 4.84
CA GLY A 106 -4.69 14.91 4.85
C GLY A 106 -4.95 15.72 3.59
N ALA A 107 -3.96 15.88 2.73
CA ALA A 107 -4.13 16.63 1.51
C ALA A 107 -5.12 15.96 0.54
N PRO A 108 -6.04 16.72 -0.07
CA PRO A 108 -6.82 16.24 -1.19
C PRO A 108 -5.92 16.14 -2.43
N VAL A 109 -6.02 15.04 -3.13
CA VAL A 109 -5.25 14.75 -4.35
C VAL A 109 -6.19 14.29 -5.46
N TRP A 110 -6.01 14.83 -6.66
CA TRP A 110 -6.66 14.32 -7.85
C TRP A 110 -5.76 13.26 -8.47
N ILE A 111 -6.30 12.05 -8.59
CA ILE A 111 -5.58 10.89 -9.16
C ILE A 111 -6.04 10.65 -10.58
N GLU A 112 -5.09 10.57 -11.49
CA GLU A 112 -5.25 10.11 -12.85
C GLU A 112 -4.39 8.87 -13.06
N LYS A 113 -4.97 7.69 -12.84
CA LYS A 113 -4.34 6.40 -13.12
C LYS A 113 -4.71 5.96 -14.53
N ASP A 114 -3.74 5.57 -15.32
CA ASP A 114 -3.91 5.02 -16.66
C ASP A 114 -4.12 3.49 -16.64
N GLY A 115 -3.92 2.82 -17.77
CA GLY A 115 -4.08 1.38 -17.94
C GLY A 115 -5.52 0.94 -18.24
N ASP A 116 -5.76 -0.37 -18.15
CA ASP A 116 -7.02 -0.99 -18.58
C ASP A 116 -8.25 -0.53 -17.80
N ASN A 117 -8.07 -0.16 -16.54
CA ASN A 117 -9.14 0.38 -15.70
C ASN A 117 -8.72 1.76 -15.20
N PRO A 118 -8.83 2.81 -16.03
CA PRO A 118 -8.39 4.14 -15.68
C PRO A 118 -9.21 4.74 -14.54
N ILE A 119 -8.54 5.51 -13.67
CA ILE A 119 -9.20 6.21 -12.56
C ILE A 119 -8.96 7.70 -12.74
N ARG A 120 -10.03 8.47 -12.61
CA ARG A 120 -10.00 9.94 -12.55
C ARG A 120 -10.86 10.34 -11.35
N SER A 121 -10.21 10.58 -10.21
CA SER A 121 -10.97 10.75 -8.95
C SER A 121 -10.22 11.58 -7.93
N LEU A 122 -11.00 12.34 -7.16
CA LEU A 122 -10.51 13.01 -5.96
C LEU A 122 -10.39 11.98 -4.83
N MET A 123 -9.21 11.95 -4.21
CA MET A 123 -8.89 11.11 -3.06
C MET A 123 -8.22 11.93 -1.96
N VAL A 124 -8.02 11.33 -0.81
CA VAL A 124 -7.31 11.95 0.32
C VAL A 124 -6.07 11.15 0.66
N ALA A 125 -4.96 11.84 0.88
CA ALA A 125 -3.69 11.26 1.35
C ALA A 125 -3.82 10.88 2.84
N GLN A 126 -4.29 9.68 3.14
CA GLN A 126 -4.61 9.25 4.52
C GLN A 126 -3.66 8.21 5.08
N ASP A 127 -2.75 7.69 4.27
CA ASP A 127 -1.86 6.62 4.68
C ASP A 127 -0.44 6.80 4.15
N THR A 128 0.49 6.03 4.68
CA THR A 128 1.88 5.98 4.26
C THR A 128 2.37 4.53 4.23
N GLY A 129 3.47 4.27 3.54
CA GLY A 129 4.11 2.96 3.56
C GLY A 129 5.63 3.04 3.41
N GLY A 130 6.35 2.09 4.01
CA GLY A 130 7.81 2.06 3.97
C GLY A 130 8.40 1.95 2.55
N ALA A 131 7.66 1.32 1.64
CA ALA A 131 8.02 1.16 0.23
C ALA A 131 7.42 2.23 -0.68
N ILE A 132 6.54 3.11 -0.17
CA ILE A 132 5.89 4.17 -0.93
C ILE A 132 6.77 5.40 -0.83
N LYS A 133 7.66 5.58 -1.82
CA LYS A 133 8.69 6.61 -1.82
C LYS A 133 8.76 7.35 -3.14
N GLY A 134 9.02 8.66 -3.05
CA GLY A 134 9.22 9.55 -4.18
C GLY A 134 8.00 10.41 -4.52
N PRO A 135 8.22 11.44 -5.38
CA PRO A 135 7.15 12.31 -5.87
C PRO A 135 6.21 11.50 -6.78
N GLN A 136 4.97 11.93 -6.88
CA GLN A 136 3.93 11.30 -7.72
C GLN A 136 3.65 9.81 -7.39
N ARG A 137 4.17 9.28 -6.28
CA ARG A 137 3.89 7.93 -5.84
C ARG A 137 2.62 7.91 -5.00
N ALA A 138 1.62 7.15 -5.46
CA ALA A 138 0.39 6.92 -4.74
C ALA A 138 -0.02 5.45 -4.81
N ASP A 139 -0.28 4.83 -3.68
CA ASP A 139 -0.86 3.49 -3.60
C ASP A 139 -2.35 3.63 -3.22
N ILE A 140 -3.23 3.32 -4.16
CA ILE A 140 -4.68 3.49 -4.01
C ILE A 140 -5.23 2.34 -3.16
N PHE A 141 -6.08 2.66 -2.19
CA PHE A 141 -6.78 1.65 -1.41
C PHE A 141 -7.99 1.10 -2.18
N TYR A 142 -7.87 -0.13 -2.67
CA TYR A 142 -8.91 -0.83 -3.45
C TYR A 142 -9.98 -1.50 -2.60
N GLY A 143 -9.82 -1.50 -1.27
CA GLY A 143 -10.75 -2.16 -0.36
C GLY A 143 -10.14 -3.35 0.37
N THR A 144 -10.97 -4.27 0.82
CA THR A 144 -10.57 -5.46 1.57
C THR A 144 -11.16 -6.72 0.95
N GLY A 145 -10.49 -7.86 1.15
CA GLY A 145 -10.93 -9.16 0.68
C GLY A 145 -10.27 -9.59 -0.64
N PRO A 146 -10.59 -10.81 -1.11
CA PRO A 146 -9.92 -11.39 -2.28
C PRO A 146 -10.06 -10.55 -3.54
N MET A 147 -11.27 -10.11 -3.89
CA MET A 147 -11.52 -9.30 -5.09
C MET A 147 -10.71 -8.00 -5.12
N ALA A 148 -10.63 -7.29 -3.98
CA ALA A 148 -9.81 -6.09 -3.87
C ALA A 148 -8.31 -6.41 -3.99
N GLY A 149 -7.88 -7.53 -3.41
CA GLY A 149 -6.51 -8.02 -3.51
C GLY A 149 -6.12 -8.40 -4.94
N ASP A 150 -7.02 -9.03 -5.67
CA ASP A 150 -6.81 -9.40 -7.07
C ASP A 150 -6.76 -8.15 -7.97
N ALA A 151 -7.70 -7.22 -7.77
CA ALA A 151 -7.73 -5.97 -8.52
C ALA A 151 -6.48 -5.10 -8.27
N ALA A 152 -5.99 -5.02 -7.01
CA ALA A 152 -4.83 -4.20 -6.67
C ALA A 152 -3.49 -4.90 -6.98
N GLY A 153 -3.44 -6.23 -6.89
CA GLY A 153 -2.20 -7.00 -6.89
C GLY A 153 -1.44 -7.02 -8.21
N THR A 154 -2.09 -6.67 -9.31
CA THR A 154 -1.51 -6.63 -10.67
C THR A 154 -1.23 -5.21 -11.17
N ILE A 155 -1.67 -4.19 -10.42
CA ILE A 155 -1.56 -2.79 -10.87
C ILE A 155 -0.10 -2.33 -10.79
N LYS A 156 0.41 -1.87 -11.93
CA LYS A 156 1.71 -1.21 -12.11
C LYS A 156 1.55 0.00 -13.03
N ASP A 157 0.33 0.55 -13.10
CA ASP A 157 -0.02 1.58 -14.07
C ASP A 157 0.62 2.93 -13.71
N GLY A 158 0.99 3.67 -14.73
CA GLY A 158 1.40 5.05 -14.61
C GLY A 158 0.23 6.00 -14.42
N GLY A 159 0.53 7.29 -14.39
CA GLY A 159 -0.48 8.33 -14.26
C GLY A 159 0.06 9.62 -13.67
N ARG A 160 -0.86 10.45 -13.17
CA ARG A 160 -0.54 11.72 -12.49
C ARG A 160 -1.26 11.81 -11.15
N MET A 161 -0.60 12.45 -10.19
CA MET A 161 -1.21 12.88 -8.94
C MET A 161 -1.08 14.40 -8.83
N ILE A 162 -2.21 15.09 -8.73
CA ILE A 162 -2.27 16.54 -8.60
C ILE A 162 -2.66 16.86 -7.17
N LEU A 163 -1.75 17.50 -6.46
CA LEU A 163 -1.98 17.97 -5.10
C LEU A 163 -2.84 19.26 -5.14
N LEU A 164 -3.94 19.27 -4.42
CA LEU A 164 -4.77 20.45 -4.25
C LEU A 164 -4.34 21.18 -2.98
N LEU A 165 -4.00 22.45 -3.13
CA LEU A 165 -3.57 23.31 -2.05
C LEU A 165 -4.45 24.56 -1.98
N PRO A 166 -4.58 25.19 -0.80
CA PRO A 166 -5.09 26.55 -0.71
C PRO A 166 -4.29 27.47 -1.66
N ILE A 167 -4.99 28.38 -2.32
CA ILE A 167 -4.42 29.24 -3.36
C ILE A 167 -3.18 29.98 -2.88
N ASP A 168 -3.22 30.57 -1.68
CA ASP A 168 -2.08 31.32 -1.12
C ASP A 168 -0.84 30.45 -0.92
N ARG A 169 -1.05 29.18 -0.55
CA ARG A 169 0.05 28.18 -0.43
C ARG A 169 0.61 27.77 -1.78
N ALA A 170 -0.26 27.60 -2.77
CA ALA A 170 0.17 27.23 -4.11
C ALA A 170 1.04 28.35 -4.73
N TYR A 171 0.66 29.61 -4.57
CA TYR A 171 1.46 30.76 -5.04
C TYR A 171 2.78 30.89 -4.29
N ALA A 172 2.79 30.71 -2.96
CA ALA A 172 4.03 30.76 -2.19
C ALA A 172 5.04 29.70 -2.69
N MET A 173 4.60 28.48 -2.91
CA MET A 173 5.47 27.40 -3.41
C MET A 173 5.94 27.65 -4.85
N ALA A 174 5.11 28.25 -5.70
CA ALA A 174 5.49 28.56 -7.08
C ALA A 174 6.51 29.72 -7.18
N SER A 175 6.60 30.58 -6.18
CA SER A 175 7.54 31.71 -6.13
C SER A 175 8.91 31.34 -5.56
N GLU A 176 9.04 30.17 -4.93
CA GLU A 176 10.29 29.66 -4.33
C GLU A 176 11.07 28.72 -5.28
N GLY A 177 10.56 28.40 -6.45
CA GLY A 177 11.17 27.51 -7.47
C GLY A 177 11.55 28.25 -8.71
#